data_d199c6873979d254be0c58f478f52c94
#
_entry.id   d199c6873979d254be0c58f478f52c94
#
_cell.length_a   1.000
_cell.length_b   1.000
_cell.length_c   1.000
_cell.angle_alpha   90.00
_cell.angle_beta   90.00
_cell.angle_gamma   90.00
#
_symmetry.space_group_name_H-M   'P 1'
#
loop_
_entity.id
_entity.type
_entity.pdbx_description
1 polymer ?
#
loop_
_entity_poly.entity_id
_entity_poly.type
_entity_poly.pdbx_seq_one_letter_code
_entity_poly.pdbx_strand_id
1 'polypeptide(L)'
;MNRIFLILFSLLSFVGFSQNPPLKHVTWNAVYVATNATGGEIHFTATIDKKWHIYSQRPTDVGPIPTSFTVTPSADFELVGKVEEEQAHEEYVAAFEAKVFVFSNQAVFKQKIKLKNQKSFTIKTSLEFMTCNDVQCLPPATLEFQVLVPEGGAKK
;
A
#
# COMPACT_ATOMS: atom_id res chain seq x y z
N MET A 1 28.62 55.06 -29.72
CA MET A 1 28.90 54.30 -28.49
C MET A 1 27.65 53.50 -28.13
N ASN A 2 27.55 52.26 -28.69
CA ASN A 2 26.38 51.39 -28.46
C ASN A 2 26.71 50.45 -27.29
N ARG A 3 25.99 50.57 -26.19
CA ARG A 3 26.06 49.64 -25.08
C ARG A 3 24.94 48.60 -25.25
N ILE A 4 25.29 47.40 -25.69
CA ILE A 4 24.43 46.23 -25.76
C ILE A 4 24.35 45.66 -24.34
N PHE A 5 23.19 45.72 -23.71
CA PHE A 5 22.88 45.10 -22.41
C PHE A 5 22.44 43.66 -22.70
N LEU A 6 23.33 42.68 -22.43
CA LEU A 6 23.03 41.25 -22.46
C LEU A 6 22.26 40.90 -21.17
N ILE A 7 20.94 40.69 -21.33
CA ILE A 7 20.10 40.13 -20.24
C ILE A 7 20.28 38.61 -20.26
N LEU A 8 21.02 38.14 -19.25
CA LEU A 8 21.18 36.71 -19.00
C LEU A 8 19.90 36.19 -18.33
N PHE A 9 19.03 35.52 -19.11
CA PHE A 9 17.80 34.90 -18.60
C PHE A 9 18.16 33.56 -17.97
N SER A 10 18.30 33.55 -16.63
CA SER A 10 18.53 32.33 -15.86
C SER A 10 17.25 31.50 -15.79
N LEU A 11 17.22 30.36 -16.53
CA LEU A 11 16.18 29.34 -16.41
C LEU A 11 16.34 28.62 -15.07
N LEU A 12 15.59 29.03 -14.08
CA LEU A 12 15.39 28.21 -12.86
C LEU A 12 14.49 27.03 -13.23
N SER A 13 15.09 25.86 -13.35
CA SER A 13 14.34 24.59 -13.47
C SER A 13 13.69 24.29 -12.12
N PHE A 14 12.38 24.48 -12.00
CA PHE A 14 11.59 23.98 -10.88
C PHE A 14 11.55 22.46 -10.95
N VAL A 15 12.32 21.80 -10.10
CA VAL A 15 12.15 20.37 -9.81
C VAL A 15 10.89 20.25 -8.96
N GLY A 16 9.78 19.90 -9.60
CA GLY A 16 8.53 19.60 -8.92
C GLY A 16 8.70 18.30 -8.12
N PHE A 17 8.81 18.41 -6.81
CA PHE A 17 8.61 17.28 -5.92
C PHE A 17 7.13 16.89 -5.99
N SER A 18 6.84 15.75 -6.62
CA SER A 18 5.52 15.12 -6.51
C SER A 18 5.34 14.69 -5.06
N GLN A 19 4.66 15.53 -4.28
CA GLN A 19 4.24 15.17 -2.93
C GLN A 19 2.94 14.39 -3.08
N ASN A 20 2.97 13.10 -2.77
CA ASN A 20 1.74 12.36 -2.52
C ASN A 20 0.96 13.11 -1.43
N PRO A 21 -0.33 13.41 -1.64
CA PRO A 21 -1.11 14.09 -0.62
C PRO A 21 -1.06 13.25 0.68
N PRO A 22 -0.97 13.91 1.86
CA PRO A 22 -0.94 13.19 3.11
C PRO A 22 -2.20 12.31 3.20
N LEU A 23 -1.99 11.02 3.39
CA LEU A 23 -3.09 10.09 3.62
C LEU A 23 -3.84 10.54 4.87
N LYS A 24 -5.11 10.83 4.69
CA LYS A 24 -5.98 11.17 5.81
C LYS A 24 -6.64 9.89 6.31
N HIS A 25 -6.64 9.73 7.63
CA HIS A 25 -7.41 8.72 8.36
C HIS A 25 -6.95 7.26 8.26
N VAL A 26 -5.95 6.94 7.43
CA VAL A 26 -5.36 5.60 7.37
C VAL A 26 -3.86 5.71 7.23
N THR A 27 -3.13 5.05 8.12
CA THR A 27 -1.68 4.92 8.05
C THR A 27 -1.32 3.48 7.72
N TRP A 28 -0.52 3.27 6.69
CA TRP A 28 -0.08 1.96 6.26
C TRP A 28 1.39 1.71 6.58
N ASN A 29 1.69 0.47 6.92
CA ASN A 29 3.05 -0.05 7.06
C ASN A 29 3.19 -1.38 6.32
N ALA A 30 4.36 -1.62 5.73
CA ALA A 30 4.67 -2.88 5.06
C ALA A 30 6.03 -3.39 5.53
N VAL A 31 6.06 -4.62 6.06
CA VAL A 31 7.28 -5.23 6.60
C VAL A 31 7.37 -6.70 6.21
N TYR A 32 8.60 -7.19 6.06
CA TYR A 32 8.85 -8.61 5.93
C TYR A 32 8.95 -9.27 7.31
N VAL A 33 8.28 -10.39 7.46
CA VAL A 33 8.30 -11.24 8.67
C VAL A 33 8.76 -12.63 8.26
N ALA A 34 9.95 -13.05 8.72
CA ALA A 34 10.45 -14.39 8.47
C ALA A 34 9.60 -15.42 9.20
N THR A 35 9.20 -16.48 8.50
CA THR A 35 8.49 -17.65 9.08
C THR A 35 9.41 -18.86 9.23
N ASN A 36 10.39 -18.99 8.34
CA ASN A 36 11.42 -20.03 8.38
C ASN A 36 12.64 -19.60 7.56
N ALA A 37 13.65 -20.47 7.47
CA ALA A 37 14.91 -20.18 6.76
C ALA A 37 14.76 -19.95 5.24
N THR A 38 13.66 -20.37 4.64
CA THR A 38 13.45 -20.34 3.17
C THR A 38 12.23 -19.53 2.76
N GLY A 39 11.58 -18.81 3.69
CA GLY A 39 10.42 -18.01 3.37
C GLY A 39 9.91 -17.17 4.53
N GLY A 40 8.93 -16.36 4.22
CA GLY A 40 8.27 -15.46 5.16
C GLY A 40 7.02 -14.86 4.55
N GLU A 41 6.59 -13.78 5.17
CA GLU A 41 5.38 -13.06 4.77
C GLU A 41 5.68 -11.57 4.67
N ILE A 42 5.07 -10.91 3.71
CA ILE A 42 4.96 -9.46 3.72
C ILE A 42 3.67 -9.12 4.47
N HIS A 43 3.80 -8.43 5.59
CA HIS A 43 2.67 -7.94 6.36
C HIS A 43 2.38 -6.49 5.99
N PHE A 44 1.19 -6.23 5.47
CA PHE A 44 0.65 -4.90 5.27
C PHE A 44 -0.32 -4.62 6.41
N THR A 45 -0.03 -3.59 7.20
CA THR A 45 -0.85 -3.22 8.35
C THR A 45 -1.40 -1.82 8.14
N ALA A 46 -2.72 -1.68 8.17
CA ALA A 46 -3.40 -0.39 8.22
C ALA A 46 -3.79 -0.06 9.65
N THR A 47 -3.48 1.15 10.10
CA THR A 47 -4.07 1.78 11.29
C THR A 47 -5.09 2.79 10.82
N ILE A 48 -6.34 2.63 11.26
CA ILE A 48 -7.50 3.36 10.74
C ILE A 48 -8.04 4.23 11.87
N ASP A 49 -8.27 5.51 11.58
CA ASP A 49 -8.85 6.47 12.53
C ASP A 49 -10.26 6.04 12.95
N LYS A 50 -10.65 6.43 14.16
CA LYS A 50 -12.02 6.20 14.67
C LYS A 50 -13.07 6.77 13.70
N LYS A 51 -14.13 6.00 13.48
CA LYS A 51 -15.25 6.28 12.55
C LYS A 51 -14.90 6.20 11.07
N TRP A 52 -13.68 5.80 10.73
CA TRP A 52 -13.28 5.50 9.37
C TRP A 52 -13.14 3.99 9.19
N HIS A 53 -13.31 3.54 7.95
CA HIS A 53 -13.12 2.15 7.55
C HIS A 53 -12.44 2.06 6.18
N ILE A 54 -11.82 0.94 5.90
CA ILE A 54 -11.32 0.55 4.59
C ILE A 54 -12.02 -0.75 4.17
N TYR A 55 -11.93 -1.09 2.91
CA TYR A 55 -12.65 -2.22 2.34
C TYR A 55 -11.77 -3.46 2.19
N SER A 56 -12.41 -4.63 2.31
CA SER A 56 -11.83 -5.93 2.04
C SER A 56 -11.37 -6.05 0.59
N GLN A 57 -10.56 -7.07 0.30
CA GLN A 57 -10.18 -7.47 -1.07
C GLN A 57 -11.33 -8.11 -1.85
N ARG A 58 -12.46 -8.41 -1.20
CA ARG A 58 -13.60 -9.06 -1.83
C ARG A 58 -14.28 -8.09 -2.78
N PRO A 59 -14.36 -8.44 -4.09
CA PRO A 59 -15.06 -7.59 -5.04
C PRO A 59 -16.57 -7.58 -4.74
N THR A 60 -17.21 -6.47 -5.03
CA THR A 60 -18.66 -6.31 -4.99
C THR A 60 -19.15 -5.83 -6.35
N ASP A 61 -20.33 -6.26 -6.79
CA ASP A 61 -20.89 -5.84 -8.09
C ASP A 61 -21.25 -4.35 -8.08
N VAL A 62 -21.63 -3.84 -6.91
CA VAL A 62 -21.91 -2.42 -6.65
C VAL A 62 -21.24 -2.06 -5.34
N GLY A 63 -20.35 -1.07 -5.37
CA GLY A 63 -19.69 -0.71 -4.12
C GLY A 63 -18.35 0.02 -4.28
N PRO A 64 -17.59 0.08 -3.20
CA PRO A 64 -16.29 0.72 -3.16
C PRO A 64 -15.24 -0.05 -3.95
N ILE A 65 -14.15 0.63 -4.27
CA ILE A 65 -12.95 -0.03 -4.79
C ILE A 65 -12.37 -0.92 -3.68
N PRO A 66 -12.22 -2.24 -3.94
CA PRO A 66 -11.63 -3.16 -2.97
C PRO A 66 -10.16 -2.81 -2.71
N THR A 67 -9.66 -3.11 -1.50
CA THR A 67 -8.22 -3.05 -1.25
C THR A 67 -7.50 -4.08 -2.11
N SER A 68 -6.47 -3.65 -2.83
CA SER A 68 -5.71 -4.50 -3.73
C SER A 68 -4.20 -4.31 -3.54
N PHE A 69 -3.42 -5.36 -3.85
CA PHE A 69 -1.98 -5.39 -3.65
C PHE A 69 -1.30 -5.85 -4.94
N THR A 70 -0.20 -5.17 -5.27
CA THR A 70 0.68 -5.55 -6.37
C THR A 70 2.09 -5.73 -5.82
N VAL A 71 2.67 -6.91 -6.02
CA VAL A 71 4.07 -7.19 -5.69
C VAL A 71 4.85 -7.35 -6.98
N THR A 72 5.87 -6.52 -7.18
CA THR A 72 6.71 -6.59 -8.38
C THR A 72 7.49 -7.89 -8.41
N PRO A 73 7.35 -8.71 -9.46
CA PRO A 73 8.11 -9.96 -9.59
C PRO A 73 9.63 -9.72 -9.55
N SER A 74 10.37 -10.66 -8.96
CA SER A 74 11.83 -10.67 -8.92
C SER A 74 12.36 -12.11 -9.04
N ALA A 75 13.62 -12.24 -9.43
CA ALA A 75 14.32 -13.52 -9.40
C ALA A 75 14.66 -13.99 -7.98
N ASP A 76 14.56 -13.13 -6.97
CA ASP A 76 14.98 -13.39 -5.59
C ASP A 76 13.96 -14.16 -4.77
N PHE A 77 12.68 -14.10 -5.16
CA PHE A 77 11.59 -14.77 -4.45
C PHE A 77 10.47 -15.25 -5.39
N GLU A 78 9.54 -15.99 -4.83
CA GLU A 78 8.31 -16.46 -5.46
C GLU A 78 7.12 -16.15 -4.55
N LEU A 79 6.02 -15.65 -5.11
CA LEU A 79 4.77 -15.47 -4.38
C LEU A 79 4.10 -16.82 -4.15
N VAL A 80 3.62 -17.05 -2.94
CA VAL A 80 2.88 -18.28 -2.56
C VAL A 80 1.44 -17.90 -2.27
N GLY A 81 0.54 -18.35 -3.14
CA GLY A 81 -0.88 -18.03 -3.02
C GLY A 81 -1.19 -16.54 -3.32
N LYS A 82 -2.33 -16.10 -2.81
CA LYS A 82 -2.81 -14.71 -2.87
C LYS A 82 -2.58 -14.04 -1.53
N VAL A 83 -2.71 -12.71 -1.49
CA VAL A 83 -2.75 -11.96 -0.24
C VAL A 83 -3.95 -12.42 0.58
N GLU A 84 -3.70 -12.83 1.81
CA GLU A 84 -4.71 -13.23 2.79
C GLU A 84 -5.09 -12.02 3.65
N GLU A 85 -6.37 -11.90 4.02
CA GLU A 85 -6.87 -10.86 4.91
C GLU A 85 -7.49 -11.48 6.16
N GLU A 86 -7.41 -10.78 7.30
CA GLU A 86 -7.94 -11.25 8.58
C GLU A 86 -9.09 -10.35 9.04
N GLN A 87 -10.18 -10.97 9.53
CA GLN A 87 -11.22 -10.35 10.33
C GLN A 87 -12.02 -9.19 9.69
N ALA A 88 -12.18 -9.16 8.37
CA ALA A 88 -13.18 -8.27 7.78
C ALA A 88 -14.59 -8.62 8.29
N HIS A 89 -15.37 -7.60 8.64
CA HIS A 89 -16.77 -7.77 9.04
C HIS A 89 -17.72 -7.19 8.00
N GLU A 90 -18.92 -7.74 7.92
CA GLU A 90 -19.94 -7.24 7.01
C GLU A 90 -20.62 -6.00 7.62
N GLU A 91 -20.73 -4.94 6.83
CA GLU A 91 -21.39 -3.69 7.22
C GLU A 91 -22.26 -3.18 6.06
N TYR A 92 -23.41 -2.59 6.38
CA TYR A 92 -24.23 -1.89 5.39
C TYR A 92 -23.71 -0.46 5.23
N VAL A 93 -23.24 -0.14 4.03
CA VAL A 93 -22.73 1.19 3.70
C VAL A 93 -23.78 1.94 2.86
N ALA A 94 -24.40 2.94 3.46
CA ALA A 94 -25.51 3.70 2.85
C ALA A 94 -25.10 4.39 1.54
N ALA A 95 -23.84 4.82 1.41
CA ALA A 95 -23.33 5.45 0.20
C ALA A 95 -23.39 4.54 -1.05
N PHE A 96 -23.39 3.23 -0.86
CA PHE A 96 -23.47 2.24 -1.94
C PHE A 96 -24.79 1.43 -1.92
N GLU A 97 -25.64 1.68 -0.92
CA GLU A 97 -26.88 0.91 -0.69
C GLU A 97 -26.64 -0.62 -0.63
N ALA A 98 -25.46 -1.04 -0.16
CA ALA A 98 -25.01 -2.42 -0.19
C ALA A 98 -24.33 -2.84 1.11
N LYS A 99 -24.36 -4.15 1.37
CA LYS A 99 -23.53 -4.79 2.38
C LYS A 99 -22.18 -5.09 1.79
N VAL A 100 -21.11 -4.64 2.45
CA VAL A 100 -19.72 -4.82 2.06
C VAL A 100 -18.89 -5.28 3.23
N PHE A 101 -17.74 -5.87 2.96
CA PHE A 101 -16.79 -6.25 4.00
C PHE A 101 -15.80 -5.12 4.25
N VAL A 102 -15.69 -4.71 5.52
CA VAL A 102 -14.86 -3.58 5.95
C VAL A 102 -13.94 -3.94 7.10
N PHE A 103 -12.93 -3.10 7.30
CA PHE A 103 -12.06 -3.08 8.47
C PHE A 103 -12.15 -1.73 9.15
N SER A 104 -12.25 -1.76 10.48
CA SER A 104 -12.22 -0.59 11.36
C SER A 104 -11.09 -0.71 12.36
N ASN A 105 -10.49 0.41 12.77
CA ASN A 105 -9.34 0.51 13.67
C ASN A 105 -8.04 -0.08 13.12
N GLN A 106 -8.02 -1.34 12.73
CA GLN A 106 -6.84 -2.01 12.18
C GLN A 106 -7.23 -3.04 11.13
N ALA A 107 -6.39 -3.18 10.11
CA ALA A 107 -6.46 -4.27 9.14
C ALA A 107 -5.07 -4.86 8.93
N VAL A 108 -5.01 -6.20 8.76
CA VAL A 108 -3.77 -6.91 8.48
C VAL A 108 -3.98 -7.78 7.24
N PHE A 109 -3.05 -7.63 6.29
CA PHE A 109 -3.00 -8.43 5.07
C PHE A 109 -1.63 -9.07 4.97
N LYS A 110 -1.58 -10.32 4.49
CA LYS A 110 -0.35 -11.14 4.46
C LYS A 110 -0.13 -11.76 3.09
N GLN A 111 1.01 -11.50 2.49
CA GLN A 111 1.47 -12.18 1.29
C GLN A 111 2.60 -13.12 1.63
N LYS A 112 2.39 -14.41 1.48
CA LYS A 112 3.43 -15.43 1.66
C LYS A 112 4.43 -15.39 0.51
N ILE A 113 5.71 -15.52 0.82
CA ILE A 113 6.80 -15.60 -0.15
C ILE A 113 7.76 -16.74 0.18
N LYS A 114 8.32 -17.33 -0.86
CA LYS A 114 9.42 -18.30 -0.79
C LYS A 114 10.68 -17.65 -1.34
N LEU A 115 11.76 -17.67 -0.57
CA LEU A 115 13.05 -17.10 -0.96
C LEU A 115 13.76 -18.04 -1.94
N LYS A 116 14.33 -17.48 -3.01
CA LYS A 116 15.14 -18.22 -4.01
C LYS A 116 16.64 -18.08 -3.76
N ASN A 117 17.04 -17.15 -2.93
CA ASN A 117 18.42 -16.98 -2.47
C ASN A 117 18.44 -16.44 -1.03
N GLN A 118 19.63 -16.36 -0.44
CA GLN A 118 19.83 -15.92 0.95
C GLN A 118 20.43 -14.51 1.06
N LYS A 119 20.62 -13.81 -0.05
CA LYS A 119 21.16 -12.44 -0.05
C LYS A 119 20.08 -11.46 0.41
N SER A 120 20.50 -10.34 0.96
CA SER A 120 19.56 -9.24 1.22
C SER A 120 19.08 -8.62 -0.08
N PHE A 121 17.79 -8.33 -0.17
CA PHE A 121 17.16 -7.65 -1.31
C PHE A 121 15.94 -6.84 -0.87
N THR A 122 15.42 -6.01 -1.77
CA THR A 122 14.25 -5.19 -1.51
C THR A 122 13.10 -5.59 -2.44
N ILE A 123 11.94 -5.85 -1.86
CA ILE A 123 10.69 -6.11 -2.59
C ILE A 123 9.99 -4.78 -2.82
N LYS A 124 9.69 -4.47 -4.08
CA LYS A 124 8.83 -3.34 -4.45
C LYS A 124 7.38 -3.82 -4.49
N THR A 125 6.51 -3.11 -3.80
CA THR A 125 5.09 -3.43 -3.75
C THR A 125 4.26 -2.17 -3.70
N SER A 126 3.04 -2.23 -4.20
CA SER A 126 2.05 -1.17 -4.06
C SER A 126 0.74 -1.74 -3.57
N LEU A 127 -0.07 -0.88 -2.97
CA LEU A 127 -1.45 -1.17 -2.64
C LEU A 127 -2.35 -0.01 -3.06
N GLU A 128 -3.57 -0.33 -3.44
CA GLU A 128 -4.65 0.63 -3.66
C GLU A 128 -5.75 0.35 -2.66
N PHE A 129 -6.33 1.40 -2.09
CA PHE A 129 -7.43 1.29 -1.14
C PHE A 129 -8.34 2.52 -1.21
N MET A 130 -9.56 2.35 -0.75
CA MET A 130 -10.53 3.42 -0.53
C MET A 130 -10.88 3.49 0.96
N THR A 131 -11.07 4.69 1.50
CA THR A 131 -11.51 4.89 2.88
C THR A 131 -12.73 5.78 2.97
N CYS A 132 -13.67 5.41 3.81
CA CYS A 132 -14.93 6.12 4.02
C CYS A 132 -15.24 6.24 5.51
N ASN A 133 -16.18 7.15 5.81
CA ASN A 133 -16.91 7.21 7.06
C ASN A 133 -18.41 7.29 6.75
N ASP A 134 -19.26 7.50 7.75
CA ASP A 134 -20.73 7.56 7.59
C ASP A 134 -21.23 8.70 6.69
N VAL A 135 -20.35 9.67 6.37
CA VAL A 135 -20.72 10.91 5.65
C VAL A 135 -20.11 10.96 4.25
N GLN A 136 -18.87 10.48 4.10
CA GLN A 136 -18.12 10.66 2.86
C GLN A 136 -17.11 9.55 2.61
N CYS A 137 -16.79 9.35 1.34
CA CYS A 137 -15.65 8.57 0.88
C CYS A 137 -14.55 9.48 0.33
N LEU A 138 -13.31 9.16 0.61
CA LEU A 138 -12.17 9.80 -0.04
C LEU A 138 -11.87 9.10 -1.36
N PRO A 139 -11.30 9.80 -2.35
CA PRO A 139 -10.84 9.15 -3.57
C PRO A 139 -9.89 8.00 -3.26
N PRO A 140 -9.85 6.94 -4.10
CA PRO A 140 -8.88 5.87 -3.97
C PRO A 140 -7.46 6.40 -3.93
N ALA A 141 -6.63 5.79 -3.07
CA ALA A 141 -5.23 6.16 -2.92
C ALA A 141 -4.34 4.94 -3.20
N THR A 142 -3.26 5.18 -3.94
CA THR A 142 -2.22 4.18 -4.19
C THR A 142 -0.97 4.54 -3.38
N LEU A 143 -0.39 3.55 -2.71
CA LEU A 143 0.85 3.66 -1.95
C LEU A 143 1.88 2.69 -2.48
N GLU A 144 3.14 3.13 -2.49
CA GLU A 144 4.27 2.29 -2.84
C GLU A 144 5.14 2.03 -1.62
N PHE A 145 5.66 0.80 -1.50
CA PHE A 145 6.54 0.38 -0.42
C PHE A 145 7.78 -0.31 -0.96
N GLN A 146 8.85 -0.19 -0.21
CA GLN A 146 10.09 -0.93 -0.38
C GLN A 146 10.33 -1.76 0.88
N VAL A 147 10.09 -3.06 0.78
CA VAL A 147 10.18 -3.99 1.90
C VAL A 147 11.52 -4.70 1.86
N LEU A 148 12.36 -4.44 2.85
CA LEU A 148 13.67 -5.07 2.98
C LEU A 148 13.53 -6.52 3.47
N VAL A 149 14.09 -7.47 2.72
CA VAL A 149 14.34 -8.84 3.17
C VAL A 149 15.81 -8.91 3.58
N PRO A 150 16.12 -9.20 4.85
CA PRO A 150 17.49 -9.28 5.33
C PRO A 150 18.20 -10.53 4.81
N GLU A 151 19.53 -10.52 4.87
CA GLU A 151 20.34 -11.70 4.58
C GLU A 151 19.95 -12.87 5.47
N GLY A 152 19.86 -14.08 4.86
CA GLY A 152 19.40 -15.28 5.54
C GLY A 152 17.89 -15.37 5.75
N GLY A 153 17.12 -14.35 5.37
CA GLY A 153 15.64 -14.33 5.44
C GLY A 153 15.05 -14.44 6.84
N ALA A 154 15.81 -14.96 7.81
CA ALA A 154 15.34 -15.21 9.15
C ALA A 154 15.81 -14.13 10.14
N LYS A 155 14.93 -13.74 11.04
CA LYS A 155 15.32 -13.05 12.28
C LYS A 155 16.19 -14.00 13.10
N LYS A 156 17.43 -13.62 13.41
CA LYS A 156 18.19 -14.22 14.49
C LYS A 156 17.55 -13.88 15.82
#